data_2f4fde445af24af22ccea6101ed0577f
#
_entry.id   2f4fde445af24af22ccea6101ed0577f
#
_cell.length_a   1.000
_cell.length_b   1.000
_cell.length_c   1.000
_cell.angle_alpha   90.00
_cell.angle_beta   90.00
_cell.angle_gamma   90.00
#
_symmetry.space_group_name_H-M   'P 1'
#
loop_
_entity.id
_entity.type
_entity.pdbx_description
1 polymer ?
#
loop_
_entity_poly.entity_id
_entity_poly.type
_entity_poly.pdbx_seq_one_letter_code
_entity_poly.pdbx_strand_id
1 'polypeptide(L)'
;MKKSTYLFLGLLVCAVAGGGYYWHQEQKFNDPNGVKITLNPIQPTQYQAEGGEIIAPLVIDFSANIVAPNQVKAPIAQGIKLLPLVKGQWTWENEHALAFLPAQDWAAGQEYQVTLDRQLLNASLSYAPEVTQPQTVKTAPFSVVRAEGEFSQDVVSGQHYVVGHIVFSHPVDPKVLEHAIEFKLVQQPKGKEATLIKTLPFHVTYSDNQLEAWIRSEPLALSTQEDEFVQISLLKSLQSKLGGNTLDKDVGIPLIAIPNEFSLKNTQSTFSFVNDEEDVLDQVLTLHFNNEVNEEDIADSLVAVLLPALPKGETWSYEKLNESALLQGEVIKPELLGEGQSYTTKTAFRLSVPEERCVYFILNNEFTAKGGYRFKDPLGSLACLPHYPHHVEFVGQDDLLPQYWNSKINLKIRNVQSVILDVAPLSKTQVLSMINWSAPSLRSSDLAFFKPEKTTLFKTETLHTEGENPRYFDFLSVDLAEKGLPPKGIFWLKAEVPVPAGKTEVESAVKNDIDQVTDKLTDYRLLVLTDFDVITEMEDSGKYVVKVKSLATGEPIEGATIRLVTATAEEIEAQATNEKGETTIELPKENAGKTCVLWVTKGDDASFVIIHAP
;
A
#
# COMPACT_ATOMS: atom_id res chain seq x y z
N MET A 1 5.77 98.65 46.56
CA MET A 1 6.69 97.49 46.47
C MET A 1 6.11 96.16 47.01
N LYS A 2 5.01 96.11 47.73
CA LYS A 2 4.46 94.82 48.31
C LYS A 2 3.66 93.94 47.39
N LYS A 3 3.03 94.41 46.29
CA LYS A 3 2.24 93.59 45.39
C LYS A 3 3.04 92.77 44.38
N SER A 4 4.25 93.24 43.98
CA SER A 4 5.13 92.51 43.03
C SER A 4 5.79 91.31 43.71
N THR A 5 6.06 91.36 45.01
CA THR A 5 6.73 90.27 45.76
C THR A 5 5.80 89.05 45.93
N TYR A 6 4.49 89.27 46.13
CA TYR A 6 3.50 88.18 46.23
C TYR A 6 3.22 87.49 44.88
N LEU A 7 3.29 88.26 43.77
CA LEU A 7 3.13 87.68 42.42
C LEU A 7 4.32 86.81 42.09
N PHE A 8 5.54 87.22 42.46
CA PHE A 8 6.79 86.46 42.27
C PHE A 8 6.84 85.20 43.15
N LEU A 9 6.35 85.31 44.40
CA LEU A 9 6.28 84.14 45.29
C LEU A 9 5.21 83.15 44.81
N GLY A 10 4.07 83.63 44.33
CA GLY A 10 3.02 82.79 43.73
C GLY A 10 3.49 82.03 42.45
N LEU A 11 4.23 82.72 41.58
CA LEU A 11 4.84 82.09 40.37
C LEU A 11 5.92 81.08 40.77
N LEU A 12 6.72 81.37 41.80
CA LEU A 12 7.75 80.43 42.27
C LEU A 12 7.14 79.20 42.94
N VAL A 13 6.07 79.32 43.70
CA VAL A 13 5.32 78.19 44.28
C VAL A 13 4.64 77.39 43.21
N CYS A 14 4.04 78.04 42.21
CA CYS A 14 3.51 77.33 41.06
C CYS A 14 4.59 76.61 40.22
N ALA A 15 5.75 77.20 40.04
CA ALA A 15 6.90 76.57 39.37
C ALA A 15 7.48 75.39 40.17
N VAL A 16 7.58 75.50 41.46
CA VAL A 16 8.08 74.40 42.35
C VAL A 16 7.02 73.34 42.47
N ALA A 17 5.74 73.70 42.63
CA ALA A 17 4.65 72.71 42.63
C ALA A 17 4.47 72.05 41.27
N GLY A 18 4.56 72.80 40.17
CA GLY A 18 4.54 72.25 38.80
C GLY A 18 5.74 71.38 38.46
N GLY A 19 6.96 71.81 38.90
CA GLY A 19 8.18 71.05 38.74
C GLY A 19 8.17 69.75 39.59
N GLY A 20 7.67 69.84 40.86
CA GLY A 20 7.54 68.70 41.76
C GLY A 20 6.46 67.70 41.22
N TYR A 21 5.34 68.22 40.69
CA TYR A 21 4.35 67.37 40.04
C TYR A 21 4.89 66.70 38.79
N TYR A 22 5.61 67.46 37.96
CA TYR A 22 6.25 66.92 36.76
C TYR A 22 7.28 65.85 37.09
N TRP A 23 8.15 66.13 38.10
CA TRP A 23 9.15 65.20 38.58
C TRP A 23 8.51 63.90 39.14
N HIS A 24 7.41 64.03 39.90
CA HIS A 24 6.66 62.91 40.44
C HIS A 24 5.99 62.08 39.34
N GLN A 25 5.51 62.71 38.33
CA GLN A 25 4.94 62.03 37.12
C GLN A 25 6.03 61.30 36.34
N GLU A 26 7.23 61.88 36.19
CA GLU A 26 8.35 61.24 35.54
C GLU A 26 8.85 59.99 36.31
N GLN A 27 8.91 60.06 37.67
CA GLN A 27 9.27 58.91 38.49
C GLN A 27 8.32 57.73 38.36
N LYS A 28 7.03 57.97 38.13
CA LYS A 28 6.04 56.89 37.90
C LYS A 28 6.31 56.08 36.63
N PHE A 29 6.97 56.64 35.64
CA PHE A 29 7.33 55.96 34.38
C PHE A 29 8.82 55.59 34.31
N ASN A 30 9.47 55.57 35.46
CA ASN A 30 10.89 55.18 35.59
C ASN A 30 11.11 54.27 36.79
N ASP A 31 10.11 53.49 37.18
CA ASP A 31 10.19 52.58 38.31
C ASP A 31 10.61 51.17 37.80
N PRO A 32 11.85 50.70 38.12
CA PRO A 32 12.30 49.37 37.68
C PRO A 32 11.43 48.21 38.20
N ASN A 33 10.69 48.42 39.27
CA ASN A 33 9.76 47.45 39.87
C ASN A 33 8.31 47.71 39.47
N GLY A 34 8.05 48.71 38.63
CA GLY A 34 6.74 49.03 38.11
C GLY A 34 6.20 47.99 37.14
N VAL A 35 5.01 48.25 36.63
CA VAL A 35 4.37 47.39 35.62
C VAL A 35 5.28 47.27 34.39
N LYS A 36 5.49 46.04 33.93
CA LYS A 36 6.26 45.69 32.73
C LYS A 36 5.33 45.28 31.60
N ILE A 37 5.83 45.38 30.37
CA ILE A 37 5.14 44.86 29.17
C ILE A 37 5.93 43.74 28.54
N THR A 38 5.19 42.83 27.92
CA THR A 38 5.69 41.82 27.01
C THR A 38 4.97 41.96 25.68
N LEU A 39 5.75 42.19 24.62
CA LEU A 39 5.21 42.21 23.26
C LEU A 39 5.29 40.80 22.69
N ASN A 40 4.13 40.18 22.48
CA ASN A 40 4.09 38.81 22.00
C ASN A 40 4.44 38.74 20.49
N PRO A 41 5.19 37.72 20.04
CA PRO A 41 5.43 37.51 18.64
C PRO A 41 4.09 37.38 17.87
N ILE A 42 3.97 38.10 16.75
CA ILE A 42 2.81 37.94 15.87
C ILE A 42 2.81 36.53 15.29
N GLN A 43 1.79 35.77 15.63
CA GLN A 43 1.65 34.42 15.09
C GLN A 43 1.31 34.49 13.60
N PRO A 44 1.75 33.49 12.78
CA PRO A 44 1.36 33.40 11.38
C PRO A 44 -0.17 33.32 11.24
N THR A 45 -0.71 34.01 10.25
CA THR A 45 -2.13 33.91 9.88
C THR A 45 -2.47 32.47 9.46
N GLN A 46 -3.63 31.99 9.88
CA GLN A 46 -4.14 30.68 9.50
C GLN A 46 -5.13 30.86 8.32
N TYR A 47 -4.75 30.29 7.17
CA TYR A 47 -5.59 30.32 5.97
C TYR A 47 -6.40 29.03 5.88
N GLN A 48 -7.70 29.18 5.62
CA GLN A 48 -8.60 28.06 5.44
C GLN A 48 -8.68 27.66 3.96
N ALA A 49 -8.93 26.38 3.69
CA ALA A 49 -8.98 25.85 2.32
C ALA A 49 -10.09 26.51 1.48
N GLU A 50 -11.19 26.90 2.10
CA GLU A 50 -12.35 27.53 1.44
C GLU A 50 -12.23 29.07 1.32
N GLY A 51 -11.02 29.64 1.47
CA GLY A 51 -10.75 31.06 1.26
C GLY A 51 -10.96 31.95 2.48
N GLY A 52 -11.14 31.39 3.67
CA GLY A 52 -11.16 32.14 4.93
C GLY A 52 -9.77 32.34 5.52
N GLU A 53 -9.60 33.42 6.30
CA GLU A 53 -8.36 33.67 7.05
C GLU A 53 -8.66 34.03 8.50
N ILE A 54 -7.82 33.54 9.42
CA ILE A 54 -7.83 33.91 10.84
C ILE A 54 -6.54 34.66 11.11
N ILE A 55 -6.67 36.00 11.07
CA ILE A 55 -5.53 36.89 11.25
C ILE A 55 -5.15 36.94 12.75
N ALA A 56 -3.90 36.71 13.05
CA ALA A 56 -3.40 36.80 14.42
C ALA A 56 -3.30 38.27 14.87
N PRO A 57 -3.83 38.62 16.06
CA PRO A 57 -3.66 39.94 16.61
C PRO A 57 -2.22 40.15 17.09
N LEU A 58 -1.78 41.40 17.12
CA LEU A 58 -0.61 41.81 17.89
C LEU A 58 -1.05 42.03 19.34
N VAL A 59 -0.44 41.32 20.29
CA VAL A 59 -0.81 41.35 21.70
C VAL A 59 0.33 41.91 22.56
N ILE A 60 -0.03 42.84 23.44
CA ILE A 60 0.86 43.42 24.45
C ILE A 60 0.30 43.03 25.82
N ASP A 61 1.04 42.20 26.55
CA ASP A 61 0.68 41.82 27.91
C ASP A 61 1.37 42.71 28.95
N PHE A 62 0.61 43.15 29.93
CA PHE A 62 1.08 43.91 31.08
C PHE A 62 1.16 43.00 32.29
N SER A 63 2.15 43.22 33.15
CA SER A 63 2.35 42.43 34.36
C SER A 63 1.30 42.71 35.45
N ALA A 64 0.39 43.67 35.25
CA ALA A 64 -0.71 44.01 36.15
C ALA A 64 -1.96 44.47 35.36
N ASN A 65 -3.13 44.49 36.02
CA ASN A 65 -4.36 44.99 35.44
C ASN A 65 -4.28 46.50 35.20
N ILE A 66 -4.44 46.94 33.96
CA ILE A 66 -4.33 48.35 33.54
C ILE A 66 -5.70 49.00 33.45
N VAL A 67 -6.70 48.24 33.06
CA VAL A 67 -8.06 48.74 32.85
C VAL A 67 -9.08 48.04 33.75
N ALA A 68 -10.21 48.70 33.98
CA ALA A 68 -11.31 48.12 34.72
C ALA A 68 -12.08 47.12 33.82
N PRO A 69 -12.80 46.13 34.38
CA PRO A 69 -13.55 45.13 33.60
C PRO A 69 -14.57 45.70 32.59
N ASN A 70 -15.11 46.86 32.86
CA ASN A 70 -16.08 47.55 31.97
C ASN A 70 -15.42 48.19 30.73
N GLN A 71 -14.10 48.29 30.68
CA GLN A 71 -13.34 48.78 29.53
C GLN A 71 -12.83 47.66 28.60
N VAL A 72 -12.94 46.41 29.03
CA VAL A 72 -12.57 45.25 28.23
C VAL A 72 -13.48 45.15 26.99
N LYS A 73 -12.90 44.85 25.83
CA LYS A 73 -13.54 44.81 24.49
C LYS A 73 -14.01 46.15 23.94
N ALA A 74 -13.81 47.26 24.65
CA ALA A 74 -14.09 48.59 24.12
C ALA A 74 -12.99 49.00 23.11
N PRO A 75 -13.37 49.60 21.96
CA PRO A 75 -12.38 50.07 20.99
C PRO A 75 -11.62 51.28 21.50
N ILE A 76 -10.31 51.28 21.22
CA ILE A 76 -9.38 52.35 21.62
C ILE A 76 -9.03 53.18 20.38
N ALA A 77 -9.38 54.49 20.41
CA ALA A 77 -9.14 55.34 19.24
C ALA A 77 -7.84 56.12 19.30
N GLN A 78 -7.24 56.32 20.50
CA GLN A 78 -6.07 57.18 20.69
C GLN A 78 -5.13 56.61 21.74
N GLY A 79 -3.89 57.12 21.75
CA GLY A 79 -2.88 56.74 22.76
C GLY A 79 -1.95 55.58 22.34
N ILE A 80 -2.05 55.06 21.13
CA ILE A 80 -1.17 54.00 20.62
C ILE A 80 -0.69 54.38 19.22
N LYS A 81 0.61 54.26 19.00
CA LYS A 81 1.21 54.43 17.66
C LYS A 81 1.79 53.13 17.20
N LEU A 82 1.40 52.69 15.99
CA LEU A 82 1.95 51.53 15.30
C LEU A 82 2.58 52.01 13.99
N LEU A 83 3.85 51.73 13.77
CA LEU A 83 4.61 52.10 12.58
C LEU A 83 5.33 50.87 11.96
N PRO A 84 5.25 50.64 10.65
CA PRO A 84 4.42 51.35 9.67
C PRO A 84 2.93 51.33 10.01
N LEU A 85 2.18 52.31 9.52
CA LEU A 85 0.75 52.43 9.81
C LEU A 85 -0.02 51.25 9.22
N VAL A 86 -0.75 50.52 10.03
CA VAL A 86 -1.64 49.45 9.64
C VAL A 86 -3.07 49.84 10.00
N LYS A 87 -4.01 49.61 9.07
CA LYS A 87 -5.44 49.76 9.36
C LYS A 87 -5.88 48.61 10.25
N GLY A 88 -6.58 48.92 11.33
CA GLY A 88 -7.08 47.92 12.27
C GLY A 88 -7.64 48.55 13.51
N GLN A 89 -7.92 47.77 14.52
CA GLN A 89 -8.56 48.19 15.75
C GLN A 89 -7.78 47.69 16.97
N TRP A 90 -7.53 48.63 17.92
CA TRP A 90 -7.04 48.30 19.23
C TRP A 90 -8.18 48.05 20.19
N THR A 91 -8.09 46.96 20.98
CA THR A 91 -9.04 46.63 22.04
C THR A 91 -8.31 46.02 23.23
N TRP A 92 -8.84 46.23 24.44
CA TRP A 92 -8.41 45.44 25.57
C TRP A 92 -9.06 44.07 25.48
N GLU A 93 -8.25 43.00 25.35
CA GLU A 93 -8.74 41.63 25.32
C GLU A 93 -9.24 41.18 26.70
N ASN A 94 -8.50 41.60 27.71
CA ASN A 94 -8.78 41.44 29.12
C ASN A 94 -8.19 42.63 29.90
N GLU A 95 -8.21 42.63 31.23
CA GLU A 95 -7.75 43.74 32.08
C GLU A 95 -6.26 44.07 31.96
N HIS A 96 -5.45 43.14 31.44
CA HIS A 96 -3.97 43.27 31.35
C HIS A 96 -3.42 42.98 29.92
N ALA A 97 -4.24 42.63 28.96
CA ALA A 97 -3.80 42.36 27.59
C ALA A 97 -4.45 43.32 26.60
N LEU A 98 -3.62 44.03 25.83
CA LEU A 98 -4.00 44.95 24.79
C LEU A 98 -3.73 44.30 23.42
N ALA A 99 -4.75 44.16 22.57
CA ALA A 99 -4.66 43.54 21.28
C ALA A 99 -4.96 44.51 20.13
N PHE A 100 -4.22 44.37 19.04
CA PHE A 100 -4.50 45.02 17.76
C PHE A 100 -4.87 43.98 16.73
N LEU A 101 -6.10 44.04 16.23
CA LEU A 101 -6.54 43.21 15.12
C LEU A 101 -6.47 44.05 13.83
N PRO A 102 -5.58 43.70 12.89
CA PRO A 102 -5.49 44.41 11.62
C PRO A 102 -6.69 44.11 10.72
N ALA A 103 -7.04 45.03 9.85
CA ALA A 103 -8.16 44.88 8.91
C ALA A 103 -7.82 43.98 7.70
N GLN A 104 -6.57 43.68 7.50
CA GLN A 104 -6.04 42.72 6.51
C GLN A 104 -4.78 42.09 7.10
N ASP A 105 -4.36 40.98 6.58
CA ASP A 105 -3.19 40.26 7.08
C ASP A 105 -1.91 41.11 7.09
N TRP A 106 -0.97 40.71 7.91
CA TRP A 106 0.31 41.37 8.10
C TRP A 106 1.23 41.23 6.87
N ALA A 107 1.97 42.29 6.54
CA ALA A 107 3.04 42.17 5.56
C ALA A 107 4.14 41.22 6.07
N ALA A 108 4.64 40.34 5.21
CA ALA A 108 5.62 39.32 5.56
C ALA A 108 6.99 39.93 5.89
N GLY A 109 7.65 39.44 6.94
CA GLY A 109 9.00 39.88 7.34
C GLY A 109 9.11 41.37 7.69
N GLN A 110 7.98 42.03 7.92
CA GLN A 110 7.93 43.45 8.26
C GLN A 110 8.18 43.65 9.74
N GLU A 111 9.02 44.64 10.06
CA GLU A 111 9.23 45.09 11.41
C GLU A 111 8.22 46.20 11.75
N TYR A 112 7.53 46.04 12.86
CA TYR A 112 6.57 47.00 13.41
C TYR A 112 7.06 47.54 14.73
N GLN A 113 6.90 48.84 14.91
CA GLN A 113 7.22 49.55 16.16
C GLN A 113 5.95 50.04 16.81
N VAL A 114 5.74 49.66 18.07
CA VAL A 114 4.61 50.09 18.88
C VAL A 114 5.08 51.03 19.96
N THR A 115 4.36 52.14 20.16
CA THR A 115 4.61 53.09 21.25
C THR A 115 3.28 53.36 21.96
N LEU A 116 3.28 53.25 23.27
CA LEU A 116 2.13 53.54 24.12
C LEU A 116 2.25 54.97 24.73
N ASP A 117 1.15 55.74 24.61
CA ASP A 117 1.08 57.06 25.27
C ASP A 117 0.72 56.89 26.74
N ARG A 118 1.31 57.71 27.58
CA ARG A 118 1.05 57.76 29.05
C ARG A 118 -0.45 57.92 29.37
N GLN A 119 -1.20 58.56 28.50
CA GLN A 119 -2.65 58.80 28.69
C GLN A 119 -3.49 57.52 28.64
N LEU A 120 -2.98 56.46 28.03
CA LEU A 120 -3.64 55.17 27.96
C LEU A 120 -3.51 54.37 29.27
N LEU A 121 -2.53 54.73 30.08
CA LEU A 121 -2.09 53.93 31.21
C LEU A 121 -2.76 54.38 32.52
N ASN A 122 -3.01 53.44 33.43
CA ASN A 122 -3.62 53.73 34.72
C ASN A 122 -2.71 54.65 35.58
N ALA A 123 -3.20 55.86 35.82
CA ALA A 123 -2.43 56.88 36.58
C ALA A 123 -2.14 56.48 38.06
N SER A 124 -2.79 55.42 38.56
CA SER A 124 -2.57 54.94 39.94
C SER A 124 -1.40 53.97 40.06
N LEU A 125 -0.87 53.49 38.92
CA LEU A 125 0.25 52.53 38.90
C LEU A 125 1.57 53.23 38.56
N SER A 126 2.69 52.58 38.92
CA SER A 126 4.03 52.90 38.41
C SER A 126 4.41 51.94 37.30
N TYR A 127 5.24 52.39 36.37
CA TYR A 127 5.60 51.67 35.15
C TYR A 127 7.11 51.62 34.95
N ALA A 128 7.56 50.48 34.44
CA ALA A 128 8.95 50.36 34.03
C ALA A 128 9.23 51.23 32.78
N PRO A 129 10.47 51.71 32.58
CA PRO A 129 10.79 52.63 31.49
C PRO A 129 10.43 52.13 30.10
N GLU A 130 10.51 50.82 29.89
CA GLU A 130 10.20 50.18 28.62
C GLU A 130 8.73 50.33 28.16
N VAL A 131 7.80 50.57 29.08
CA VAL A 131 6.35 50.65 28.76
C VAL A 131 6.02 51.82 27.83
N THR A 132 6.71 52.92 27.94
CA THR A 132 6.53 54.11 27.08
C THR A 132 7.58 54.27 25.99
N GLN A 133 8.57 53.37 25.96
CA GLN A 133 9.57 53.33 24.89
C GLN A 133 9.04 52.54 23.70
N PRO A 134 9.52 52.85 22.49
CA PRO A 134 9.18 52.07 21.30
C PRO A 134 9.59 50.60 21.45
N GLN A 135 8.61 49.69 21.29
CA GLN A 135 8.81 48.24 21.27
C GLN A 135 8.73 47.73 19.85
N THR A 136 9.55 46.77 19.49
CA THR A 136 9.65 46.26 18.14
C THR A 136 9.20 44.81 18.06
N VAL A 137 8.39 44.47 17.08
CA VAL A 137 8.00 43.11 16.73
C VAL A 137 8.14 42.89 15.23
N LYS A 138 8.51 41.69 14.82
CA LYS A 138 8.70 41.33 13.43
C LYS A 138 7.76 40.16 13.07
N THR A 139 7.12 40.28 11.90
CA THR A 139 6.32 39.20 11.33
C THR A 139 7.20 38.11 10.71
N ALA A 140 6.64 36.91 10.53
CA ALA A 140 7.31 35.83 9.83
C ALA A 140 7.70 36.25 8.40
N PRO A 141 8.89 35.87 7.91
CA PRO A 141 9.32 36.22 6.57
C PRO A 141 8.53 35.43 5.50
N PHE A 142 8.39 36.02 4.33
CA PHE A 142 7.90 35.31 3.14
C PHE A 142 8.92 34.26 2.72
N SER A 143 8.44 33.03 2.49
CA SER A 143 9.27 31.91 2.07
C SER A 143 8.48 30.90 1.24
N VAL A 144 9.20 30.08 0.49
CA VAL A 144 8.68 28.86 -0.12
C VAL A 144 8.77 27.74 0.92
N VAL A 145 7.61 27.16 1.24
CA VAL A 145 7.50 26.07 2.25
C VAL A 145 7.86 24.73 1.61
N ARG A 146 7.36 24.51 0.37
CA ARG A 146 7.60 23.30 -0.42
C ARG A 146 7.65 23.65 -1.89
N ALA A 147 8.56 23.01 -2.63
CA ALA A 147 8.63 23.12 -4.06
C ALA A 147 9.08 21.76 -4.62
N GLU A 148 8.25 21.15 -5.43
CA GLU A 148 8.47 19.84 -6.04
C GLU A 148 7.99 19.83 -7.48
N GLY A 149 8.47 18.88 -8.28
CA GLY A 149 8.05 18.77 -9.67
C GLY A 149 8.28 17.37 -10.20
N GLU A 150 7.47 17.01 -11.21
CA GLU A 150 7.51 15.71 -11.84
C GLU A 150 7.23 15.80 -13.34
N PHE A 151 7.72 14.80 -14.07
CA PHE A 151 7.33 14.55 -15.44
C PHE A 151 6.09 13.66 -15.43
N SER A 152 5.00 14.12 -16.03
CA SER A 152 3.70 13.48 -16.01
C SER A 152 3.20 13.18 -17.41
N GLN A 153 2.43 12.10 -17.56
CA GLN A 153 1.76 11.72 -18.79
C GLN A 153 0.24 11.78 -18.60
N ASP A 154 -0.44 12.44 -19.51
CA ASP A 154 -1.90 12.42 -19.57
C ASP A 154 -2.39 11.05 -20.05
N VAL A 155 -3.21 10.39 -19.23
CA VAL A 155 -3.66 9.01 -19.47
C VAL A 155 -4.50 8.85 -20.73
N VAL A 156 -5.22 9.91 -21.12
CA VAL A 156 -6.15 9.87 -22.27
C VAL A 156 -5.43 10.23 -23.56
N SER A 157 -4.71 11.35 -23.59
CA SER A 157 -4.06 11.85 -24.79
C SER A 157 -2.67 11.26 -25.03
N GLY A 158 -2.05 10.65 -24.01
CA GLY A 158 -0.67 10.19 -24.05
C GLY A 158 0.37 11.33 -24.09
N GLN A 159 -0.05 12.60 -24.03
CA GLN A 159 0.85 13.76 -24.05
C GLN A 159 1.61 13.89 -22.73
N HIS A 160 2.83 14.38 -22.79
CA HIS A 160 3.70 14.55 -21.65
C HIS A 160 3.79 16.01 -21.23
N TYR A 161 3.90 16.22 -19.92
CA TYR A 161 4.00 17.53 -19.30
C TYR A 161 5.00 17.48 -18.14
N VAL A 162 5.54 18.62 -17.80
CA VAL A 162 6.18 18.82 -16.52
C VAL A 162 5.24 19.62 -15.64
N VAL A 163 5.02 19.14 -14.42
CA VAL A 163 4.21 19.80 -13.40
C VAL A 163 5.09 20.16 -12.22
N GLY A 164 5.07 21.43 -11.82
CA GLY A 164 5.66 21.92 -10.57
C GLY A 164 4.56 22.25 -9.58
N HIS A 165 4.74 21.89 -8.31
CA HIS A 165 3.86 22.28 -7.22
C HIS A 165 4.64 23.06 -6.18
N ILE A 166 4.18 24.25 -5.86
CA ILE A 166 4.83 25.18 -4.94
C ILE A 166 3.87 25.63 -3.86
N VAL A 167 4.31 25.56 -2.60
CA VAL A 167 3.56 26.01 -1.44
C VAL A 167 4.31 27.18 -0.80
N PHE A 168 3.61 28.27 -0.56
CA PHE A 168 4.14 29.51 0.02
C PHE A 168 3.69 29.69 1.45
N SER A 169 4.48 30.41 2.22
CA SER A 169 4.12 30.78 3.61
C SER A 169 3.03 31.88 3.70
N HIS A 170 2.85 32.65 2.64
CA HIS A 170 1.85 33.73 2.52
C HIS A 170 1.29 33.75 1.10
N PRO A 171 0.06 34.25 0.90
CA PRO A 171 -0.55 34.37 -0.43
C PRO A 171 0.33 35.14 -1.41
N VAL A 172 0.33 34.70 -2.66
CA VAL A 172 1.06 35.34 -3.76
C VAL A 172 0.11 36.00 -4.77
N ASP A 173 0.54 37.10 -5.38
CA ASP A 173 -0.17 37.67 -6.51
C ASP A 173 0.16 36.87 -7.78
N PRO A 174 -0.87 36.34 -8.51
CA PRO A 174 -0.67 35.56 -9.71
C PRO A 174 0.24 36.21 -10.75
N LYS A 175 0.03 37.50 -11.04
CA LYS A 175 0.83 38.22 -12.04
C LYS A 175 2.27 38.38 -11.61
N VAL A 176 2.50 38.65 -10.34
CA VAL A 176 3.86 38.80 -9.81
C VAL A 176 4.59 37.46 -9.84
N LEU A 177 3.89 36.37 -9.46
CA LEU A 177 4.46 35.03 -9.49
C LEU A 177 4.81 34.59 -10.90
N GLU A 178 3.90 34.74 -11.88
CA GLU A 178 4.15 34.36 -13.28
C GLU A 178 5.37 35.05 -13.87
N HIS A 179 5.62 36.32 -13.49
CA HIS A 179 6.82 37.05 -13.92
C HIS A 179 8.10 36.63 -13.19
N ALA A 180 7.96 36.01 -12.03
CA ALA A 180 9.08 35.52 -11.22
C ALA A 180 9.45 34.07 -11.49
N ILE A 181 8.70 33.36 -12.33
CA ILE A 181 9.00 31.97 -12.70
C ILE A 181 9.94 31.94 -13.91
N GLU A 182 11.01 31.20 -13.80
CA GLU A 182 11.83 30.75 -14.93
C GLU A 182 11.56 29.26 -15.16
N PHE A 183 11.15 28.90 -16.39
CA PHE A 183 10.82 27.56 -16.80
C PHE A 183 11.67 27.18 -18.03
N LYS A 184 12.69 26.34 -17.82
CA LYS A 184 13.77 26.14 -18.78
C LYS A 184 13.99 24.67 -19.09
N LEU A 185 14.20 24.34 -20.35
CA LEU A 185 14.80 23.08 -20.78
C LEU A 185 16.31 23.23 -20.75
N VAL A 186 16.98 22.34 -20.06
CA VAL A 186 18.45 22.37 -19.91
C VAL A 186 19.04 21.00 -20.21
N GLN A 187 20.28 20.97 -20.65
CA GLN A 187 21.09 19.77 -20.76
C GLN A 187 22.16 19.78 -19.67
N GLN A 188 22.23 18.73 -18.87
CA GLN A 188 23.23 18.61 -17.81
C GLN A 188 23.92 17.25 -17.84
N PRO A 189 24.97 17.07 -18.62
CA PRO A 189 25.80 15.89 -18.60
C PRO A 189 26.42 15.67 -17.22
N LYS A 190 26.60 14.41 -16.83
CA LYS A 190 27.13 14.03 -15.51
C LYS A 190 28.42 14.77 -15.19
N GLY A 191 28.42 15.51 -14.07
CA GLY A 191 29.58 16.27 -13.57
C GLY A 191 29.83 17.60 -14.26
N LYS A 192 28.91 18.10 -15.10
CA LYS A 192 28.99 19.42 -15.75
C LYS A 192 27.85 20.32 -15.28
N GLU A 193 28.03 21.62 -15.47
CA GLU A 193 26.97 22.59 -15.25
C GLU A 193 25.86 22.46 -16.30
N ALA A 194 24.64 22.81 -15.90
CA ALA A 194 23.48 22.79 -16.80
C ALA A 194 23.61 23.89 -17.88
N THR A 195 23.38 23.51 -19.12
CA THR A 195 23.38 24.42 -20.29
C THR A 195 21.95 24.64 -20.75
N LEU A 196 21.52 25.88 -20.89
CA LEU A 196 20.20 26.24 -21.40
C LEU A 196 20.03 25.79 -22.86
N ILE A 197 18.95 25.02 -23.11
CA ILE A 197 18.51 24.66 -24.46
C ILE A 197 17.48 25.71 -24.95
N LYS A 198 16.38 25.85 -24.17
CA LYS A 198 15.31 26.82 -24.48
C LYS A 198 14.47 27.14 -23.24
N THR A 199 13.77 28.28 -23.27
CA THR A 199 12.71 28.59 -22.33
C THR A 199 11.42 27.89 -22.78
N LEU A 200 10.69 27.31 -21.81
CA LEU A 200 9.45 26.59 -22.07
C LEU A 200 8.24 27.47 -21.69
N PRO A 201 7.18 27.49 -22.51
CA PRO A 201 5.91 28.07 -22.11
C PRO A 201 5.23 27.22 -21.02
N PHE A 202 4.49 27.89 -20.15
CA PHE A 202 3.80 27.25 -19.04
C PHE A 202 2.50 27.97 -18.69
N HIS A 203 1.64 27.27 -17.96
CA HIS A 203 0.43 27.80 -17.33
C HIS A 203 0.51 27.60 -15.83
N VAL A 204 -0.12 28.50 -15.07
CA VAL A 204 -0.19 28.40 -13.61
C VAL A 204 -1.64 28.36 -13.16
N THR A 205 -1.94 27.45 -12.26
CA THR A 205 -3.22 27.41 -11.53
C THR A 205 -2.95 27.60 -10.05
N TYR A 206 -3.93 28.10 -9.32
CA TYR A 206 -3.76 28.52 -7.93
C TYR A 206 -4.85 27.92 -7.05
N SER A 207 -4.51 27.70 -5.78
CA SER A 207 -5.52 27.48 -4.74
C SER A 207 -6.34 28.76 -4.49
N ASP A 208 -7.53 28.63 -3.96
CA ASP A 208 -8.43 29.77 -3.69
C ASP A 208 -7.79 30.81 -2.77
N ASN A 209 -6.99 30.38 -1.81
CA ASN A 209 -6.23 31.23 -0.89
C ASN A 209 -4.88 31.72 -1.44
N GLN A 210 -4.52 31.34 -2.66
CA GLN A 210 -3.25 31.73 -3.34
C GLN A 210 -1.97 31.35 -2.55
N LEU A 211 -2.05 30.33 -1.70
CA LEU A 211 -0.89 29.76 -1.00
C LEU A 211 -0.20 28.69 -1.80
N GLU A 212 -0.88 28.11 -2.78
CA GLU A 212 -0.36 27.04 -3.62
C GLU A 212 -0.48 27.41 -5.10
N ALA A 213 0.53 27.03 -5.84
CA ALA A 213 0.57 27.21 -7.29
C ALA A 213 1.03 25.91 -7.97
N TRP A 214 0.29 25.49 -9.01
CA TRP A 214 0.67 24.40 -9.89
C TRP A 214 1.08 24.98 -11.24
N ILE A 215 2.32 24.72 -11.64
CA ILE A 215 2.92 25.18 -12.90
C ILE A 215 2.91 23.98 -13.84
N ARG A 216 2.28 24.10 -15.00
CA ARG A 216 2.24 23.04 -16.00
C ARG A 216 2.83 23.54 -17.31
N SER A 217 3.75 22.77 -17.93
CA SER A 217 4.28 23.07 -19.25
C SER A 217 3.23 22.89 -20.34
N GLU A 218 3.45 23.46 -21.50
CA GLU A 218 2.87 22.95 -22.74
C GLU A 218 3.33 21.49 -22.98
N PRO A 219 2.64 20.72 -23.85
CA PRO A 219 3.05 19.36 -24.17
C PRO A 219 4.52 19.29 -24.60
N LEU A 220 5.26 18.35 -24.00
CA LEU A 220 6.66 18.11 -24.27
C LEU A 220 6.85 16.81 -25.05
N ALA A 221 7.72 16.81 -26.02
CA ALA A 221 8.19 15.57 -26.63
C ALA A 221 9.17 14.87 -25.70
N LEU A 222 9.25 13.53 -25.81
CA LEU A 222 10.31 12.75 -25.18
C LEU A 222 11.67 13.21 -25.70
N SER A 223 12.70 13.09 -24.88
CA SER A 223 14.05 13.42 -25.28
C SER A 223 14.58 12.38 -26.28
N THR A 224 15.27 12.86 -27.32
CA THR A 224 16.09 12.01 -28.22
C THR A 224 17.54 11.91 -27.74
N GLN A 225 17.91 12.66 -26.69
CA GLN A 225 19.25 12.73 -26.12
C GLN A 225 19.24 12.36 -24.64
N GLU A 226 20.38 11.98 -24.12
CA GLU A 226 20.55 11.75 -22.68
C GLU A 226 20.75 13.08 -21.94
N ASP A 227 20.45 13.09 -20.63
CA ASP A 227 20.72 14.21 -19.73
C ASP A 227 19.94 15.51 -20.01
N GLU A 228 18.73 15.42 -20.58
CA GLU A 228 17.80 16.56 -20.68
C GLU A 228 16.89 16.66 -19.45
N PHE A 229 16.78 17.88 -18.93
CA PHE A 229 15.99 18.16 -17.71
C PHE A 229 15.18 19.43 -17.89
N VAL A 230 14.08 19.51 -17.16
CA VAL A 230 13.37 20.78 -16.95
C VAL A 230 13.82 21.38 -15.61
N GLN A 231 14.22 22.63 -15.66
CA GLN A 231 14.55 23.45 -14.52
C GLN A 231 13.44 24.48 -14.30
N ILE A 232 12.88 24.49 -13.08
CA ILE A 232 11.91 25.49 -12.63
C ILE A 232 12.56 26.28 -11.50
N SER A 233 12.59 27.61 -11.62
CA SER A 233 13.17 28.48 -10.60
C SER A 233 12.25 29.67 -10.33
N LEU A 234 12.18 30.05 -9.05
CA LEU A 234 11.54 31.27 -8.59
C LEU A 234 12.61 32.31 -8.33
N LEU A 235 12.49 33.48 -8.93
CA LEU A 235 13.43 34.57 -8.72
C LEU A 235 13.26 35.15 -7.32
N LYS A 236 14.35 35.55 -6.69
CA LYS A 236 14.38 36.18 -5.37
C LYS A 236 13.57 37.48 -5.26
N SER A 237 13.22 38.11 -6.40
CA SER A 237 12.37 39.30 -6.45
C SER A 237 10.92 39.03 -6.06
N LEU A 238 10.50 37.77 -5.95
CA LEU A 238 9.13 37.39 -5.56
C LEU A 238 8.86 37.82 -4.11
N GLN A 239 7.70 38.42 -3.90
CA GLN A 239 7.20 38.81 -2.56
C GLN A 239 5.75 38.37 -2.38
N SER A 240 5.26 38.40 -1.14
CA SER A 240 3.86 38.09 -0.87
C SER A 240 2.92 39.15 -1.46
N LYS A 241 1.66 38.77 -1.69
CA LYS A 241 0.59 39.69 -2.15
C LYS A 241 0.42 40.90 -1.25
N LEU A 242 0.71 40.78 0.03
CA LEU A 242 0.62 41.85 1.02
C LEU A 242 1.89 42.69 1.16
N GLY A 243 2.89 42.42 0.32
CA GLY A 243 4.19 43.08 0.40
C GLY A 243 5.09 42.51 1.51
N GLY A 244 6.02 43.34 1.95
CA GLY A 244 7.02 42.95 2.93
C GLY A 244 8.35 42.54 2.31
N ASN A 245 9.03 41.52 2.86
CA ASN A 245 10.28 41.07 2.29
C ASN A 245 10.08 40.22 1.01
N THR A 246 11.08 40.18 0.17
CA THR A 246 11.20 39.24 -0.95
C THR A 246 11.87 37.95 -0.49
N LEU A 247 11.97 36.93 -1.35
CA LEU A 247 12.78 35.76 -1.09
C LEU A 247 14.25 36.13 -0.86
N ASP A 248 14.93 35.42 0.02
CA ASP A 248 16.35 35.67 0.32
C ASP A 248 17.27 35.32 -0.85
N LYS A 249 16.88 34.31 -1.64
CA LYS A 249 17.59 33.80 -2.82
C LYS A 249 16.63 33.23 -3.82
N ASP A 250 17.10 32.99 -5.03
CA ASP A 250 16.34 32.21 -6.00
C ASP A 250 16.08 30.80 -5.47
N VAL A 251 14.86 30.29 -5.66
CA VAL A 251 14.45 28.96 -5.22
C VAL A 251 14.22 28.09 -6.44
N GLY A 252 15.05 27.04 -6.61
CA GLY A 252 14.91 26.06 -7.68
C GLY A 252 14.16 24.82 -7.19
N ILE A 253 13.31 24.27 -8.05
CA ILE A 253 12.82 22.90 -7.92
C ILE A 253 13.96 21.95 -8.36
N PRO A 254 14.12 20.76 -7.76
CA PRO A 254 15.07 19.77 -8.27
C PRO A 254 14.87 19.53 -9.77
N LEU A 255 15.95 19.31 -10.50
CA LEU A 255 15.89 19.09 -11.94
C LEU A 255 14.99 17.89 -12.26
N ILE A 256 14.04 18.08 -13.16
CA ILE A 256 13.06 17.09 -13.57
C ILE A 256 13.55 16.45 -14.86
N ALA A 257 13.93 15.18 -14.81
CA ALA A 257 14.43 14.46 -15.99
C ALA A 257 13.31 14.24 -17.02
N ILE A 258 13.61 14.53 -18.29
CA ILE A 258 12.74 14.15 -19.40
C ILE A 258 13.13 12.73 -19.83
N PRO A 259 12.21 11.76 -19.81
CA PRO A 259 12.51 10.41 -20.27
C PRO A 259 12.92 10.38 -21.74
N ASN A 260 13.88 9.53 -22.05
CA ASN A 260 14.30 9.30 -23.42
C ASN A 260 13.26 8.44 -24.17
N GLU A 261 12.97 8.75 -25.44
CA GLU A 261 12.05 7.98 -26.28
C GLU A 261 12.45 6.50 -26.40
N PHE A 262 13.75 6.20 -26.29
CA PHE A 262 14.30 4.84 -26.33
C PHE A 262 14.32 4.15 -24.96
N SER A 263 13.53 4.61 -23.99
CA SER A 263 13.49 4.04 -22.64
C SER A 263 12.48 2.89 -22.49
N LEU A 264 11.78 2.50 -23.55
CA LEU A 264 10.97 1.29 -23.55
C LEU A 264 11.87 0.06 -23.31
N LYS A 265 11.47 -0.80 -22.36
CA LYS A 265 12.21 -2.01 -22.01
C LYS A 265 11.22 -3.17 -21.85
N ASN A 266 11.64 -4.33 -22.32
CA ASN A 266 11.08 -5.58 -21.83
C ASN A 266 11.71 -5.85 -20.46
N THR A 267 10.90 -5.88 -19.42
CA THR A 267 11.36 -6.03 -18.03
C THR A 267 11.50 -7.50 -17.64
N GLN A 268 10.70 -8.36 -18.28
CA GLN A 268 10.70 -9.80 -18.04
C GLN A 268 10.12 -10.53 -19.24
N SER A 269 10.69 -11.69 -19.56
CA SER A 269 10.11 -12.65 -20.50
C SER A 269 10.05 -14.01 -19.81
N THR A 270 8.86 -14.61 -19.76
CA THR A 270 8.67 -15.93 -19.16
C THR A 270 8.07 -16.86 -20.19
N PHE A 271 8.55 -18.12 -20.21
CA PHE A 271 7.95 -19.19 -21.02
C PHE A 271 7.55 -20.32 -20.08
N SER A 272 6.27 -20.52 -19.89
CA SER A 272 5.73 -21.36 -18.83
C SER A 272 4.47 -22.09 -19.28
N PHE A 273 4.02 -22.99 -18.42
CA PHE A 273 2.72 -23.63 -18.58
C PHE A 273 1.66 -22.86 -17.79
N VAL A 274 0.50 -22.66 -18.43
CA VAL A 274 -0.68 -22.03 -17.82
C VAL A 274 -1.88 -22.94 -18.11
N ASN A 275 -2.78 -23.16 -17.15
CA ASN A 275 -4.04 -23.84 -17.39
C ASN A 275 -5.01 -22.88 -18.12
N ASP A 276 -5.67 -23.39 -19.14
CA ASP A 276 -6.84 -22.71 -19.72
C ASP A 276 -8.11 -22.94 -18.85
N GLU A 277 -9.26 -22.47 -19.34
CA GLU A 277 -10.54 -22.60 -18.62
C GLU A 277 -11.02 -24.07 -18.49
N GLU A 278 -10.47 -24.98 -19.29
CA GLU A 278 -10.78 -26.41 -19.28
C GLU A 278 -9.70 -27.25 -18.54
N ASP A 279 -8.82 -26.60 -17.77
CA ASP A 279 -7.67 -27.24 -17.10
C ASP A 279 -6.64 -27.88 -18.06
N VAL A 280 -6.61 -27.46 -19.32
CA VAL A 280 -5.62 -27.90 -20.30
C VAL A 280 -4.38 -27.03 -20.22
N LEU A 281 -3.20 -27.64 -20.24
CA LEU A 281 -1.95 -26.89 -20.21
C LEU A 281 -1.59 -26.30 -21.57
N ASP A 282 -1.54 -24.98 -21.59
CA ASP A 282 -1.00 -24.22 -22.69
C ASP A 282 0.44 -23.78 -22.41
N GLN A 283 1.24 -23.75 -23.47
CA GLN A 283 2.59 -23.18 -23.45
C GLN A 283 2.49 -21.69 -23.73
N VAL A 284 2.80 -20.86 -22.75
CA VAL A 284 2.59 -19.42 -22.83
C VAL A 284 3.91 -18.66 -22.67
N LEU A 285 4.23 -17.85 -23.67
CA LEU A 285 5.23 -16.80 -23.58
C LEU A 285 4.56 -15.53 -23.07
N THR A 286 5.04 -15.01 -21.96
CA THR A 286 4.58 -13.74 -21.42
C THR A 286 5.72 -12.71 -21.50
N LEU A 287 5.42 -11.55 -22.07
CA LEU A 287 6.33 -10.40 -22.17
C LEU A 287 5.82 -9.28 -21.27
N HIS A 288 6.69 -8.73 -20.43
CA HIS A 288 6.39 -7.60 -19.57
C HIS A 288 7.18 -6.37 -20.01
N PHE A 289 6.51 -5.23 -20.03
CA PHE A 289 7.09 -3.97 -20.44
C PHE A 289 6.99 -2.93 -19.32
N ASN A 290 7.88 -1.95 -19.33
CA ASN A 290 7.84 -0.83 -18.39
C ASN A 290 6.83 0.26 -18.77
N ASN A 291 6.21 0.16 -19.95
CA ASN A 291 5.15 1.05 -20.44
C ASN A 291 4.06 0.24 -21.15
N GLU A 292 2.87 0.82 -21.28
CA GLU A 292 1.76 0.18 -21.99
C GLU A 292 2.04 0.11 -23.48
N VAL A 293 1.95 -1.08 -24.05
CA VAL A 293 2.13 -1.39 -25.47
C VAL A 293 0.81 -1.89 -26.05
N ASN A 294 0.58 -1.67 -27.35
CA ASN A 294 -0.56 -2.27 -28.02
C ASN A 294 -0.27 -3.74 -28.31
N GLU A 295 -1.19 -4.62 -27.98
CA GLU A 295 -1.02 -6.08 -28.11
C GLU A 295 -0.83 -6.52 -29.57
N GLU A 296 -1.56 -5.91 -30.51
CA GLU A 296 -1.50 -6.24 -31.94
C GLU A 296 -0.14 -5.80 -32.52
N ASP A 297 0.34 -4.61 -32.14
CA ASP A 297 1.67 -4.12 -32.57
C ASP A 297 2.79 -5.06 -32.09
N ILE A 298 2.68 -5.60 -30.86
CA ILE A 298 3.63 -6.58 -30.35
C ILE A 298 3.52 -7.90 -31.09
N ALA A 299 2.30 -8.37 -31.40
CA ALA A 299 2.08 -9.62 -32.15
C ALA A 299 2.68 -9.54 -33.56
N ASP A 300 2.52 -8.42 -34.24
CA ASP A 300 3.07 -8.19 -35.57
C ASP A 300 4.61 -8.01 -35.56
N SER A 301 5.15 -7.54 -34.45
CA SER A 301 6.59 -7.30 -34.29
C SER A 301 7.36 -8.50 -33.75
N LEU A 302 6.66 -9.55 -33.28
CA LEU A 302 7.25 -10.72 -32.61
C LEU A 302 7.55 -11.85 -33.62
N VAL A 303 8.80 -12.22 -33.72
CA VAL A 303 9.25 -13.40 -34.48
C VAL A 303 9.79 -14.44 -33.50
N ALA A 304 9.33 -15.69 -33.60
CA ALA A 304 9.82 -16.78 -32.78
C ALA A 304 10.50 -17.84 -33.65
N VAL A 305 11.70 -18.27 -33.24
CA VAL A 305 12.48 -19.29 -33.91
C VAL A 305 12.68 -20.47 -32.96
N LEU A 306 12.09 -21.62 -33.29
CA LEU A 306 12.33 -22.88 -32.59
C LEU A 306 13.75 -23.37 -32.91
N LEU A 307 14.63 -23.36 -31.92
CA LEU A 307 16.03 -23.74 -32.12
C LEU A 307 16.18 -25.27 -32.36
N PRO A 308 17.20 -25.72 -33.07
CA PRO A 308 17.49 -27.14 -33.28
C PRO A 308 17.57 -27.91 -31.94
N ALA A 309 17.20 -29.19 -31.95
CA ALA A 309 17.36 -30.03 -30.77
C ALA A 309 18.86 -30.22 -30.45
N LEU A 310 19.19 -30.13 -29.17
CA LEU A 310 20.52 -30.47 -28.68
C LEU A 310 20.58 -31.93 -28.18
N PRO A 311 21.78 -32.50 -28.03
CA PRO A 311 21.97 -33.81 -27.39
C PRO A 311 21.31 -33.83 -25.99
N LYS A 312 20.89 -35.04 -25.57
CA LYS A 312 20.24 -35.22 -24.25
C LYS A 312 21.09 -34.68 -23.10
N GLY A 313 20.53 -33.82 -22.30
CA GLY A 313 21.18 -33.17 -21.15
C GLY A 313 21.89 -31.86 -21.48
N GLU A 314 21.82 -31.39 -22.73
CA GLU A 314 22.30 -30.06 -23.11
C GLU A 314 21.14 -29.12 -23.34
N THR A 315 21.34 -27.86 -22.98
CA THR A 315 20.38 -26.74 -23.20
C THR A 315 21.06 -25.62 -23.99
N TRP A 316 20.24 -24.84 -24.69
CA TRP A 316 20.69 -23.61 -25.35
C TRP A 316 21.02 -22.55 -24.29
N SER A 317 22.04 -21.77 -24.56
CA SER A 317 22.40 -20.56 -23.82
C SER A 317 22.79 -19.47 -24.81
N TYR A 318 22.83 -18.22 -24.35
CA TYR A 318 23.26 -17.09 -25.20
C TYR A 318 24.68 -17.28 -25.76
N GLU A 319 25.55 -18.00 -25.07
CA GLU A 319 26.92 -18.30 -25.51
C GLU A 319 26.95 -19.29 -26.68
N LYS A 320 26.00 -20.24 -26.72
CA LYS A 320 25.87 -21.24 -27.79
C LYS A 320 25.09 -20.70 -28.99
N LEU A 321 24.33 -19.66 -28.79
CA LEU A 321 23.49 -19.05 -29.83
C LEU A 321 24.38 -18.35 -30.88
N ASN A 322 24.19 -18.73 -32.13
CA ASN A 322 24.89 -18.15 -33.27
C ASN A 322 23.98 -18.08 -34.49
N GLU A 323 24.40 -17.36 -35.51
CA GLU A 323 23.63 -17.18 -36.75
C GLU A 323 23.28 -18.53 -37.42
N SER A 324 24.17 -19.49 -37.40
CA SER A 324 23.93 -20.83 -37.97
C SER A 324 22.80 -21.56 -37.24
N ALA A 325 22.72 -21.44 -35.92
CA ALA A 325 21.61 -22.04 -35.12
C ALA A 325 20.27 -21.39 -35.45
N LEU A 326 20.23 -20.08 -35.64
CA LEU A 326 19.03 -19.37 -36.01
C LEU A 326 18.59 -19.72 -37.44
N LEU A 327 19.50 -19.85 -38.39
CA LEU A 327 19.20 -20.24 -39.77
C LEU A 327 18.74 -21.70 -39.90
N GLN A 328 19.17 -22.58 -39.00
CA GLN A 328 18.72 -23.99 -38.92
C GLN A 328 17.43 -24.15 -38.12
N GLY A 329 17.01 -23.13 -37.40
CA GLY A 329 15.78 -23.12 -36.63
C GLY A 329 14.53 -23.04 -37.51
N GLU A 330 13.42 -23.40 -36.94
CA GLU A 330 12.09 -23.32 -37.57
C GLU A 330 11.39 -22.04 -37.09
N VAL A 331 10.94 -21.21 -38.02
CA VAL A 331 10.12 -20.05 -37.68
C VAL A 331 8.72 -20.51 -37.29
N ILE A 332 8.33 -20.22 -36.08
CA ILE A 332 7.00 -20.51 -35.53
C ILE A 332 6.22 -19.23 -35.33
N LYS A 333 4.90 -19.27 -35.46
CA LYS A 333 4.03 -18.10 -35.23
C LYS A 333 3.38 -18.22 -33.86
N PRO A 334 3.71 -17.33 -32.91
CA PRO A 334 2.98 -17.25 -31.65
C PRO A 334 1.54 -16.78 -31.89
N GLU A 335 0.59 -17.32 -31.13
CA GLU A 335 -0.81 -16.91 -31.14
C GLU A 335 -1.06 -15.94 -29.97
N LEU A 336 -1.53 -14.73 -30.24
CA LEU A 336 -1.85 -13.75 -29.21
C LEU A 336 -3.00 -14.25 -28.32
N LEU A 337 -2.81 -14.21 -27.01
CA LEU A 337 -3.81 -14.51 -25.99
C LEU A 337 -4.39 -13.20 -25.45
N GLY A 338 -5.25 -12.56 -26.23
CA GLY A 338 -5.84 -11.27 -25.87
C GLY A 338 -6.80 -10.80 -26.93
N GLU A 339 -7.51 -9.72 -26.68
CA GLU A 339 -8.46 -9.13 -27.62
C GLU A 339 -7.78 -8.34 -28.75
N GLY A 340 -6.48 -8.13 -28.69
CA GLY A 340 -5.65 -7.48 -29.71
C GLY A 340 -5.76 -5.95 -29.77
N GLN A 341 -6.70 -5.34 -29.09
CA GLN A 341 -6.98 -3.91 -29.18
C GLN A 341 -6.66 -3.10 -27.91
N SER A 342 -6.10 -3.76 -26.89
CA SER A 342 -5.81 -3.14 -25.63
C SER A 342 -4.36 -2.66 -25.50
N TYR A 343 -4.17 -1.61 -24.71
CA TYR A 343 -2.85 -1.19 -24.24
C TYR A 343 -2.58 -1.83 -22.88
N THR A 344 -1.50 -2.58 -22.80
CA THR A 344 -1.14 -3.33 -21.59
C THR A 344 0.36 -3.32 -21.34
N THR A 345 0.78 -3.54 -20.12
CA THR A 345 2.18 -3.78 -19.75
C THR A 345 2.56 -5.26 -19.80
N LYS A 346 1.59 -6.15 -20.05
CA LYS A 346 1.78 -7.61 -20.08
C LYS A 346 1.07 -8.20 -21.30
N THR A 347 1.82 -8.76 -22.24
CA THR A 347 1.29 -9.44 -23.43
C THR A 347 1.63 -10.91 -23.39
N ALA A 348 0.67 -11.79 -23.68
CA ALA A 348 0.83 -13.23 -23.62
C ALA A 348 0.57 -13.88 -24.98
N PHE A 349 1.35 -14.92 -25.29
CA PHE A 349 1.27 -15.65 -26.55
C PHE A 349 1.25 -17.15 -26.29
N ARG A 350 0.32 -17.86 -26.94
CA ARG A 350 0.31 -19.32 -26.98
C ARG A 350 1.31 -19.83 -28.01
N LEU A 351 2.03 -20.88 -27.64
CA LEU A 351 2.96 -21.59 -28.49
C LEU A 351 2.65 -23.09 -28.52
N SER A 352 3.14 -23.79 -29.53
CA SER A 352 3.08 -25.23 -29.59
C SER A 352 4.45 -25.74 -30.04
N VAL A 353 5.30 -26.04 -29.05
CA VAL A 353 6.66 -26.54 -29.28
C VAL A 353 6.88 -27.85 -28.54
N PRO A 354 7.77 -28.74 -29.01
CA PRO A 354 8.09 -29.98 -28.31
C PRO A 354 8.73 -29.69 -26.93
N GLU A 355 8.57 -30.61 -25.98
CA GLU A 355 9.20 -30.53 -24.66
C GLU A 355 10.73 -30.32 -24.72
N GLU A 356 11.25 -29.68 -23.69
CA GLU A 356 12.69 -29.42 -23.52
C GLU A 356 13.34 -28.69 -24.72
N ARG A 357 12.53 -28.00 -25.52
CA ARG A 357 13.02 -27.20 -26.65
C ARG A 357 13.09 -25.73 -26.25
N CYS A 358 14.01 -25.03 -26.92
CA CYS A 358 14.20 -23.60 -26.71
C CYS A 358 13.73 -22.82 -27.93
N VAL A 359 13.18 -21.64 -27.67
CA VAL A 359 12.74 -20.68 -28.69
C VAL A 359 13.52 -19.40 -28.50
N TYR A 360 14.02 -18.84 -29.60
CA TYR A 360 14.60 -17.51 -29.62
C TYR A 360 13.57 -16.52 -30.16
N PHE A 361 13.22 -15.55 -29.34
CA PHE A 361 12.26 -14.50 -29.70
C PHE A 361 13.00 -13.27 -30.17
N ILE A 362 12.52 -12.68 -31.24
CA ILE A 362 13.00 -11.40 -31.76
C ILE A 362 11.79 -10.47 -31.81
N LEU A 363 11.88 -9.40 -31.03
CA LEU A 363 10.89 -8.33 -31.05
C LEU A 363 11.52 -7.14 -31.78
N ASN A 364 11.01 -6.78 -32.93
CA ASN A 364 11.55 -5.68 -33.69
C ASN A 364 11.18 -4.34 -33.03
N ASN A 365 11.82 -3.24 -33.45
CA ASN A 365 11.67 -1.91 -32.86
C ASN A 365 10.79 -0.94 -33.67
N GLU A 366 9.95 -1.47 -34.56
CA GLU A 366 9.12 -0.67 -35.45
C GLU A 366 7.84 -0.13 -34.82
N PHE A 367 7.44 -0.67 -33.66
CA PHE A 367 6.26 -0.21 -32.92
C PHE A 367 6.58 0.85 -31.88
N THR A 368 5.54 1.52 -31.40
CA THR A 368 5.62 2.58 -30.39
C THR A 368 4.67 2.30 -29.23
N ALA A 369 5.19 2.29 -28.01
CA ALA A 369 4.38 2.19 -26.80
C ALA A 369 3.60 3.50 -26.56
N LYS A 370 2.57 3.42 -25.73
CA LYS A 370 1.77 4.57 -25.31
C LYS A 370 2.69 5.68 -24.76
N GLY A 371 2.50 6.89 -25.24
CA GLY A 371 3.35 8.02 -24.89
C GLY A 371 4.58 8.20 -25.78
N GLY A 372 4.75 7.41 -26.84
CA GLY A 372 5.82 7.59 -27.82
C GLY A 372 7.14 6.89 -27.47
N TYR A 373 7.15 6.00 -26.48
CA TYR A 373 8.33 5.21 -26.12
C TYR A 373 8.55 4.06 -27.10
N ARG A 374 9.81 3.76 -27.41
CA ARG A 374 10.20 2.69 -28.35
C ARG A 374 11.51 2.02 -27.95
N PHE A 375 11.78 0.88 -28.53
CA PHE A 375 13.11 0.26 -28.43
C PHE A 375 14.10 0.99 -29.33
N LYS A 376 15.35 1.10 -28.87
CA LYS A 376 16.44 1.61 -29.69
C LYS A 376 16.87 0.60 -30.75
N ASP A 377 17.03 -0.65 -30.32
CA ASP A 377 17.46 -1.78 -31.14
C ASP A 377 16.45 -2.93 -30.99
N PRO A 378 16.32 -3.84 -31.98
CA PRO A 378 15.52 -5.05 -31.81
C PRO A 378 15.94 -5.84 -30.58
N LEU A 379 14.99 -6.38 -29.85
CA LEU A 379 15.22 -7.18 -28.65
C LEU A 379 15.23 -8.66 -29.00
N GLY A 380 16.34 -9.35 -28.71
CA GLY A 380 16.42 -10.80 -28.79
C GLY A 380 16.37 -11.44 -27.41
N SER A 381 15.55 -12.46 -27.21
CA SER A 381 15.45 -13.19 -25.95
C SER A 381 15.37 -14.71 -26.19
N LEU A 382 16.10 -15.47 -25.37
CA LEU A 382 16.10 -16.92 -25.38
C LEU A 382 15.22 -17.45 -24.25
N ALA A 383 14.28 -18.31 -24.57
CA ALA A 383 13.45 -19.00 -23.59
C ALA A 383 13.34 -20.49 -23.91
N CYS A 384 13.47 -21.31 -22.88
CA CYS A 384 13.40 -22.76 -22.99
C CYS A 384 12.17 -23.28 -22.23
N LEU A 385 11.38 -24.11 -22.88
CA LEU A 385 10.25 -24.76 -22.24
C LEU A 385 10.75 -25.80 -21.24
N PRO A 386 10.36 -25.75 -19.99
CA PRO A 386 10.63 -26.83 -19.04
C PRO A 386 9.89 -28.10 -19.43
N HIS A 387 10.14 -29.21 -18.74
CA HIS A 387 9.32 -30.41 -18.88
C HIS A 387 7.88 -30.13 -18.43
N TYR A 388 6.93 -30.85 -18.99
CA TYR A 388 5.54 -30.76 -18.51
C TYR A 388 5.45 -31.11 -17.03
N PRO A 389 4.78 -30.30 -16.23
CA PRO A 389 4.72 -30.52 -14.80
C PRO A 389 3.96 -31.81 -14.46
N HIS A 390 4.56 -32.58 -13.55
CA HIS A 390 3.92 -33.76 -12.97
C HIS A 390 2.85 -33.32 -11.97
N HIS A 391 1.74 -34.05 -11.94
CA HIS A 391 0.69 -33.76 -11.00
C HIS A 391 0.05 -35.03 -10.46
N VAL A 392 -0.08 -35.09 -9.13
CA VAL A 392 -0.91 -36.09 -8.45
C VAL A 392 -1.72 -35.42 -7.35
N GLU A 393 -3.01 -35.70 -7.33
CA GLU A 393 -3.94 -35.14 -6.38
C GLU A 393 -5.13 -36.06 -6.14
N PHE A 394 -5.55 -36.21 -4.90
CA PHE A 394 -6.82 -36.88 -4.60
C PHE A 394 -7.98 -35.99 -5.03
N VAL A 395 -8.96 -36.57 -5.73
CA VAL A 395 -10.16 -35.84 -6.15
C VAL A 395 -11.01 -35.50 -4.91
N GLY A 396 -11.33 -34.22 -4.72
CA GLY A 396 -12.09 -33.69 -3.59
C GLY A 396 -11.49 -32.36 -3.12
N GLN A 397 -12.31 -31.50 -2.55
CA GLN A 397 -11.87 -30.15 -2.15
C GLN A 397 -11.24 -30.10 -0.75
N ASP A 398 -11.52 -31.08 0.13
CA ASP A 398 -11.12 -31.08 1.53
C ASP A 398 -10.03 -32.13 1.83
N ASP A 399 -9.25 -31.90 2.86
CA ASP A 399 -8.25 -32.83 3.38
C ASP A 399 -8.90 -34.11 3.98
N LEU A 400 -10.20 -34.13 4.15
CA LEU A 400 -11.02 -35.22 4.65
C LEU A 400 -11.91 -35.77 3.53
N LEU A 401 -11.81 -37.08 3.27
CA LEU A 401 -12.62 -37.80 2.30
C LEU A 401 -13.58 -38.77 3.05
N PRO A 402 -14.78 -38.35 3.46
CA PRO A 402 -15.78 -39.27 3.98
C PRO A 402 -16.37 -40.07 2.82
N GLN A 403 -16.33 -41.40 2.91
CA GLN A 403 -16.88 -42.30 1.89
C GLN A 403 -17.70 -43.40 2.54
N TYR A 404 -18.85 -43.58 1.94
CA TYR A 404 -19.76 -44.66 2.29
C TYR A 404 -19.66 -45.80 1.27
N TRP A 405 -19.46 -47.05 1.74
CA TRP A 405 -19.47 -48.31 0.97
C TRP A 405 -18.59 -48.31 -0.28
N ASN A 406 -18.12 -47.18 -0.73
CA ASN A 406 -17.29 -47.06 -1.90
C ASN A 406 -15.84 -46.91 -1.45
N SER A 407 -15.14 -48.02 -1.43
CA SER A 407 -13.70 -48.04 -1.18
C SER A 407 -12.88 -47.48 -2.35
N LYS A 408 -13.53 -46.93 -3.37
CA LYS A 408 -12.86 -46.32 -4.54
C LYS A 408 -12.47 -44.90 -4.26
N ILE A 409 -11.19 -44.64 -4.40
CA ILE A 409 -10.63 -43.29 -4.41
C ILE A 409 -10.23 -42.92 -5.83
N ASN A 410 -10.35 -41.67 -6.19
CA ASN A 410 -9.92 -41.18 -7.48
C ASN A 410 -8.72 -40.23 -7.29
N LEU A 411 -7.74 -40.41 -8.16
CA LEU A 411 -6.57 -39.52 -8.28
C LEU A 411 -6.70 -38.76 -9.59
N LYS A 412 -6.50 -37.46 -9.54
CA LYS A 412 -6.31 -36.58 -10.69
C LYS A 412 -4.80 -36.53 -10.94
N ILE A 413 -4.38 -36.96 -12.12
CA ILE A 413 -2.95 -37.10 -12.45
C ILE A 413 -2.64 -36.46 -13.79
N ARG A 414 -1.41 -36.02 -14.00
CA ARG A 414 -0.94 -35.49 -15.27
C ARG A 414 0.56 -35.74 -15.41
N ASN A 415 0.99 -36.15 -16.62
CA ASN A 415 2.39 -36.42 -16.95
C ASN A 415 3.08 -37.40 -15.98
N VAL A 416 2.37 -38.43 -15.56
CA VAL A 416 2.82 -39.40 -14.55
C VAL A 416 2.72 -40.81 -15.11
N GLN A 417 3.81 -41.58 -15.09
CA GLN A 417 3.83 -42.98 -15.54
C GLN A 417 3.43 -43.97 -14.43
N SER A 418 3.65 -43.59 -13.20
CA SER A 418 3.23 -44.37 -12.03
C SER A 418 3.06 -43.51 -10.79
N VAL A 419 2.18 -43.94 -9.90
CA VAL A 419 1.93 -43.33 -8.60
C VAL A 419 2.16 -44.35 -7.51
N ILE A 420 2.89 -43.99 -6.48
CA ILE A 420 2.99 -44.78 -5.25
C ILE A 420 1.87 -44.33 -4.32
N LEU A 421 0.96 -45.27 -3.97
CA LEU A 421 -0.10 -45.02 -3.02
C LEU A 421 0.21 -45.73 -1.72
N ASP A 422 0.40 -44.98 -0.66
CA ASP A 422 0.53 -45.46 0.71
C ASP A 422 -0.80 -45.31 1.45
N VAL A 423 -1.22 -46.34 2.15
CA VAL A 423 -2.45 -46.37 2.96
C VAL A 423 -2.13 -46.91 4.35
N ALA A 424 -2.45 -46.15 5.39
CA ALA A 424 -2.22 -46.55 6.77
C ALA A 424 -3.47 -46.33 7.62
N PRO A 425 -3.89 -47.33 8.45
CA PRO A 425 -4.99 -47.13 9.41
C PRO A 425 -4.55 -46.16 10.51
N LEU A 426 -5.50 -45.34 10.97
CA LEU A 426 -5.29 -44.39 12.04
C LEU A 426 -6.11 -44.75 13.27
N SER A 427 -5.50 -44.65 14.43
CA SER A 427 -6.18 -44.65 15.74
C SER A 427 -6.85 -43.30 16.01
N LYS A 428 -7.82 -43.27 16.93
CA LYS A 428 -8.44 -42.03 17.41
C LYS A 428 -7.40 -40.99 17.83
N THR A 429 -6.40 -41.40 18.61
CA THR A 429 -5.35 -40.49 19.11
C THR A 429 -4.55 -39.86 17.99
N GLN A 430 -4.23 -40.63 16.95
CA GLN A 430 -3.52 -40.13 15.78
C GLN A 430 -4.36 -39.10 14.97
N VAL A 431 -5.66 -39.38 14.78
CA VAL A 431 -6.59 -38.44 14.13
C VAL A 431 -6.66 -37.15 14.94
N LEU A 432 -6.86 -37.22 16.26
CA LEU A 432 -6.94 -36.03 17.11
C LEU A 432 -5.67 -35.19 17.09
N SER A 433 -4.49 -35.80 16.88
CA SER A 433 -3.24 -35.07 16.77
C SER A 433 -3.14 -34.21 15.48
N MET A 434 -3.96 -34.50 14.47
CA MET A 434 -4.01 -33.78 13.18
C MET A 434 -5.06 -32.67 13.15
N ILE A 435 -5.86 -32.52 14.21
CA ILE A 435 -6.89 -31.48 14.28
C ILE A 435 -6.24 -30.11 14.49
N ASN A 436 -6.72 -29.13 13.75
CA ASN A 436 -6.38 -27.72 14.01
C ASN A 436 -7.28 -27.19 15.13
N TRP A 437 -6.78 -27.17 16.35
CA TRP A 437 -7.54 -26.73 17.52
C TRP A 437 -7.79 -25.21 17.58
N SER A 438 -7.20 -24.45 16.64
CA SER A 438 -7.45 -23.00 16.48
C SER A 438 -8.49 -22.68 15.41
N ALA A 439 -8.87 -23.66 14.57
CA ALA A 439 -9.89 -23.54 13.53
C ALA A 439 -10.53 -24.92 13.29
N PRO A 440 -11.81 -25.00 12.88
CA PRO A 440 -12.51 -26.28 12.70
C PRO A 440 -12.07 -27.00 11.41
N SER A 441 -10.81 -27.39 11.34
CA SER A 441 -10.20 -28.04 10.18
C SER A 441 -9.13 -29.06 10.58
N LEU A 442 -8.69 -29.87 9.63
CA LEU A 442 -7.46 -30.63 9.74
C LEU A 442 -6.25 -29.71 9.45
N ARG A 443 -5.09 -30.06 9.99
CA ARG A 443 -3.83 -29.41 9.61
C ARG A 443 -3.19 -30.19 8.48
N SER A 444 -3.26 -29.68 7.25
CA SER A 444 -2.67 -30.33 6.06
C SER A 444 -1.19 -30.62 6.22
N SER A 445 -0.46 -29.75 6.94
CA SER A 445 0.95 -29.99 7.28
C SER A 445 1.16 -31.24 8.12
N ASP A 446 0.23 -31.56 9.03
CA ASP A 446 0.38 -32.73 9.90
C ASP A 446 0.11 -34.02 9.14
N LEU A 447 -0.76 -34.00 8.12
CA LEU A 447 -0.93 -35.12 7.19
C LEU A 447 0.37 -35.42 6.44
N ALA A 448 1.09 -34.38 6.00
CA ALA A 448 2.37 -34.50 5.29
C ALA A 448 3.51 -34.98 6.20
N PHE A 449 3.52 -34.56 7.47
CA PHE A 449 4.56 -34.96 8.43
C PHE A 449 4.27 -36.27 9.16
N PHE A 450 3.06 -36.81 9.03
CA PHE A 450 2.70 -38.07 9.64
C PHE A 450 3.55 -39.23 9.08
N LYS A 451 4.13 -40.02 9.97
CA LYS A 451 4.90 -41.23 9.63
C LYS A 451 4.19 -42.44 10.18
N PRO A 452 3.41 -43.16 9.36
CA PRO A 452 2.70 -44.33 9.81
C PRO A 452 3.67 -45.45 10.21
N GLU A 453 3.31 -46.16 11.27
CA GLU A 453 4.01 -47.40 11.60
C GLU A 453 3.73 -48.45 10.51
N LYS A 454 4.74 -49.14 10.06
CA LYS A 454 4.60 -50.24 9.09
C LYS A 454 3.99 -51.47 9.76
N THR A 455 2.69 -51.44 9.96
CA THR A 455 1.90 -52.58 10.49
C THR A 455 1.48 -53.50 9.36
N THR A 456 0.86 -54.63 9.67
CA THR A 456 0.30 -55.56 8.67
C THR A 456 -0.82 -54.92 7.81
N LEU A 457 -1.43 -53.82 8.27
CA LEU A 457 -2.47 -53.08 7.57
C LEU A 457 -1.91 -51.89 6.75
N PHE A 458 -0.62 -51.60 6.89
CA PHE A 458 0.04 -50.62 6.00
C PHE A 458 0.19 -51.25 4.62
N LYS A 459 -0.29 -50.54 3.60
CA LYS A 459 -0.19 -50.97 2.19
C LYS A 459 0.56 -49.91 1.40
N THR A 460 1.50 -50.35 0.59
CA THR A 460 2.15 -49.55 -0.45
C THR A 460 1.89 -50.22 -1.78
N GLU A 461 1.40 -49.47 -2.74
CA GLU A 461 1.11 -49.95 -4.07
C GLU A 461 1.64 -49.02 -5.13
N THR A 462 2.19 -49.58 -6.20
CA THR A 462 2.56 -48.80 -7.41
C THR A 462 1.48 -48.98 -8.44
N LEU A 463 0.84 -47.88 -8.77
CA LEU A 463 -0.22 -47.79 -9.79
C LEU A 463 0.41 -47.32 -11.09
N HIS A 464 0.20 -48.04 -12.19
CA HIS A 464 0.67 -47.65 -13.51
C HIS A 464 -0.41 -46.89 -14.25
N THR A 465 0.01 -45.89 -15.01
CA THR A 465 -0.89 -45.03 -15.79
C THR A 465 -0.59 -45.18 -17.29
N GLU A 466 -1.60 -44.98 -18.11
CA GLU A 466 -1.48 -45.01 -19.58
C GLU A 466 -1.49 -43.57 -20.15
N GLY A 467 -1.23 -42.54 -19.33
CA GLY A 467 -1.34 -41.15 -19.73
C GLY A 467 -0.53 -40.83 -20.99
N GLU A 468 -1.24 -40.59 -22.09
CA GLU A 468 -0.63 -40.39 -23.41
C GLU A 468 -0.29 -38.92 -23.71
N ASN A 469 -1.01 -37.97 -23.08
CA ASN A 469 -0.86 -36.56 -23.40
C ASN A 469 -0.63 -35.70 -22.14
N PRO A 470 0.57 -35.16 -21.96
CA PRO A 470 0.94 -34.42 -20.75
C PRO A 470 0.21 -33.06 -20.58
N ARG A 471 -0.56 -32.65 -21.56
CA ARG A 471 -1.38 -31.42 -21.49
C ARG A 471 -2.66 -31.59 -20.69
N TYR A 472 -3.19 -32.83 -20.62
CA TYR A 472 -4.48 -33.11 -19.99
C TYR A 472 -4.33 -33.83 -18.67
N PHE A 473 -5.35 -33.69 -17.84
CA PHE A 473 -5.49 -34.53 -16.67
C PHE A 473 -6.15 -35.87 -17.01
N ASP A 474 -5.57 -36.93 -16.45
CA ASP A 474 -6.18 -38.27 -16.43
C ASP A 474 -6.71 -38.54 -15.01
N PHE A 475 -7.64 -39.51 -14.92
CA PHE A 475 -8.20 -39.93 -13.65
C PHE A 475 -7.92 -41.40 -13.41
N LEU A 476 -7.27 -41.72 -12.30
CA LEU A 476 -6.97 -43.06 -11.86
C LEU A 476 -7.90 -43.46 -10.73
N SER A 477 -8.75 -44.47 -10.92
CA SER A 477 -9.63 -44.99 -9.89
C SER A 477 -9.01 -46.23 -9.22
N VAL A 478 -8.94 -46.23 -7.90
CA VAL A 478 -8.37 -47.30 -7.09
C VAL A 478 -9.41 -47.83 -6.13
N ASP A 479 -9.71 -49.14 -6.21
CA ASP A 479 -10.60 -49.83 -5.28
C ASP A 479 -9.75 -50.35 -4.09
N LEU A 480 -9.88 -49.72 -2.95
CA LEU A 480 -9.15 -50.08 -1.73
C LEU A 480 -9.62 -51.41 -1.13
N ALA A 481 -10.87 -51.86 -1.39
CA ALA A 481 -11.35 -53.14 -0.95
C ALA A 481 -10.67 -54.31 -1.70
N GLU A 482 -10.43 -54.16 -3.01
CA GLU A 482 -9.63 -55.11 -3.78
C GLU A 482 -8.17 -55.19 -3.29
N LYS A 483 -7.69 -54.15 -2.63
CA LYS A 483 -6.37 -54.10 -2.00
C LYS A 483 -6.37 -54.64 -0.58
N GLY A 484 -7.51 -55.16 -0.11
CA GLY A 484 -7.64 -55.82 1.20
C GLY A 484 -7.73 -54.86 2.41
N LEU A 485 -8.17 -53.62 2.20
CA LEU A 485 -8.52 -52.76 3.31
C LEU A 485 -9.86 -53.15 3.92
N PRO A 486 -10.03 -52.97 5.23
CA PRO A 486 -11.32 -53.18 5.89
C PRO A 486 -12.37 -52.18 5.40
N PRO A 487 -13.67 -52.59 5.37
CA PRO A 487 -14.74 -51.73 4.84
C PRO A 487 -15.03 -50.51 5.73
N LYS A 488 -14.52 -50.48 6.93
CA LYS A 488 -14.71 -49.39 7.89
C LYS A 488 -13.40 -49.03 8.55
N GLY A 489 -13.24 -47.74 8.87
CA GLY A 489 -12.08 -47.23 9.57
C GLY A 489 -11.66 -45.86 9.08
N ILE A 490 -10.64 -45.34 9.72
CA ILE A 490 -10.03 -44.04 9.36
C ILE A 490 -8.61 -44.32 8.89
N PHE A 491 -8.27 -43.80 7.71
CA PHE A 491 -7.00 -44.08 7.03
C PHE A 491 -6.30 -42.80 6.64
N TRP A 492 -5.02 -42.79 6.78
CA TRP A 492 -4.13 -41.81 6.15
C TRP A 492 -3.74 -42.31 4.78
N LEU A 493 -3.83 -41.43 3.79
CA LEU A 493 -3.45 -41.69 2.42
C LEU A 493 -2.31 -40.76 1.99
N LYS A 494 -1.37 -41.29 1.22
CA LYS A 494 -0.35 -40.53 0.53
C LYS A 494 -0.27 -41.04 -0.92
N ALA A 495 -0.39 -40.14 -1.86
CA ALA A 495 -0.09 -40.40 -3.27
C ALA A 495 1.19 -39.67 -3.63
N GLU A 496 2.14 -40.35 -4.26
CA GLU A 496 3.47 -39.81 -4.59
C GLU A 496 3.90 -40.24 -5.99
N VAL A 497 4.43 -39.29 -6.76
CA VAL A 497 5.08 -39.55 -8.04
C VAL A 497 6.51 -39.99 -7.77
N PRO A 498 6.95 -41.20 -8.18
CA PRO A 498 8.33 -41.64 -7.99
C PRO A 498 9.28 -40.82 -8.85
N VAL A 499 10.15 -40.06 -8.22
CA VAL A 499 11.21 -39.29 -8.88
C VAL A 499 12.45 -40.17 -9.02
N PRO A 500 13.07 -40.27 -10.21
CA PRO A 500 14.32 -40.99 -10.37
C PRO A 500 15.43 -40.48 -9.45
N ALA A 501 16.15 -41.39 -8.80
CA ALA A 501 17.25 -41.04 -7.90
C ALA A 501 18.27 -40.15 -8.63
N GLY A 502 18.50 -38.92 -8.13
CA GLY A 502 19.47 -37.96 -8.68
C GLY A 502 18.82 -36.65 -9.21
N LYS A 503 17.53 -36.54 -9.32
CA LYS A 503 16.84 -35.25 -9.42
C LYS A 503 16.39 -34.86 -8.00
N THR A 504 17.11 -33.98 -7.38
CA THR A 504 16.67 -33.28 -6.16
C THR A 504 15.32 -32.63 -6.47
N GLU A 505 14.41 -32.67 -5.48
CA GLU A 505 13.25 -31.79 -5.45
C GLU A 505 13.67 -30.42 -5.97
N VAL A 506 13.17 -30.03 -7.14
CA VAL A 506 13.40 -28.69 -7.63
C VAL A 506 12.71 -27.80 -6.60
N GLU A 507 13.52 -27.12 -5.81
CA GLU A 507 13.05 -26.04 -4.95
C GLU A 507 12.06 -25.21 -5.76
N SER A 508 10.87 -25.07 -5.20
CA SER A 508 9.80 -24.26 -5.74
C SER A 508 10.39 -22.93 -6.20
N ALA A 509 10.57 -22.79 -7.49
CA ALA A 509 11.03 -21.55 -8.08
C ALA A 509 10.15 -20.43 -7.56
N VAL A 510 10.80 -19.41 -7.11
CA VAL A 510 10.29 -18.12 -6.65
C VAL A 510 8.87 -17.85 -7.17
N LYS A 511 7.91 -17.79 -6.24
CA LYS A 511 6.53 -17.33 -6.46
C LYS A 511 6.54 -15.90 -6.97
N ASN A 512 6.65 -15.69 -8.26
CA ASN A 512 6.56 -14.36 -8.85
C ASN A 512 5.43 -14.20 -9.89
N ASP A 513 4.73 -15.29 -10.29
CA ASP A 513 3.53 -15.18 -11.11
C ASP A 513 2.49 -16.20 -10.63
N ILE A 514 1.29 -15.71 -10.34
CA ILE A 514 0.17 -16.48 -9.76
C ILE A 514 -0.35 -17.55 -10.73
N ASP A 515 0.03 -17.53 -12.00
CA ASP A 515 -0.52 -18.36 -13.07
C ASP A 515 0.38 -19.51 -13.54
N GLN A 516 1.59 -19.65 -12.98
CA GLN A 516 2.50 -20.74 -13.40
C GLN A 516 2.14 -22.06 -12.76
N VAL A 517 1.90 -23.09 -13.58
CA VAL A 517 1.70 -24.46 -13.13
C VAL A 517 3.04 -25.13 -12.86
N THR A 518 3.24 -25.60 -11.63
CA THR A 518 4.44 -26.30 -11.17
C THR A 518 4.16 -27.76 -10.85
N ASP A 519 5.21 -28.56 -10.63
CA ASP A 519 5.08 -29.96 -10.19
C ASP A 519 4.31 -30.05 -8.86
N LYS A 520 3.31 -30.95 -8.79
CA LYS A 520 2.69 -31.41 -7.55
C LYS A 520 2.96 -32.91 -7.43
N LEU A 521 4.07 -33.25 -6.78
CA LEU A 521 4.60 -34.61 -6.73
C LEU A 521 3.99 -35.46 -5.62
N THR A 522 3.30 -34.84 -4.67
CA THR A 522 2.76 -35.55 -3.49
C THR A 522 1.44 -34.91 -3.07
N ASP A 523 0.50 -35.74 -2.69
CA ASP A 523 -0.74 -35.31 -2.04
C ASP A 523 -1.10 -36.24 -0.88
N TYR A 524 -1.78 -35.67 0.14
CA TYR A 524 -2.15 -36.36 1.36
C TYR A 524 -3.63 -36.16 1.66
N ARG A 525 -4.30 -37.24 2.13
CA ARG A 525 -5.70 -37.16 2.54
C ARG A 525 -5.97 -38.03 3.76
N LEU A 526 -7.00 -37.68 4.49
CA LEU A 526 -7.57 -38.51 5.51
C LEU A 526 -8.88 -39.11 4.97
N LEU A 527 -8.96 -40.42 4.91
CA LEU A 527 -10.13 -41.17 4.42
C LEU A 527 -10.90 -41.73 5.61
N VAL A 528 -12.20 -41.51 5.67
CA VAL A 528 -13.10 -42.09 6.64
C VAL A 528 -14.07 -43.01 5.91
N LEU A 529 -13.91 -44.32 6.09
CA LEU A 529 -14.86 -45.32 5.61
C LEU A 529 -15.85 -45.62 6.74
N THR A 530 -17.09 -45.19 6.59
CA THR A 530 -18.13 -45.26 7.62
C THR A 530 -19.52 -45.31 7.00
N ASP A 531 -20.50 -45.83 7.74
CA ASP A 531 -21.92 -45.72 7.41
C ASP A 531 -22.59 -44.50 8.08
N PHE A 532 -21.84 -43.67 8.79
CA PHE A 532 -22.41 -42.54 9.51
C PHE A 532 -22.42 -41.27 8.68
N ASP A 533 -23.63 -40.77 8.36
CA ASP A 533 -23.89 -39.39 8.01
C ASP A 533 -24.18 -38.63 9.32
N VAL A 534 -23.22 -37.78 9.71
CA VAL A 534 -23.29 -37.02 10.95
C VAL A 534 -23.59 -35.56 10.65
N ILE A 535 -24.79 -35.14 10.96
CA ILE A 535 -25.26 -33.77 10.77
C ILE A 535 -25.30 -33.07 12.14
N THR A 536 -24.77 -31.89 12.21
CA THR A 536 -24.75 -31.08 13.46
C THR A 536 -25.49 -29.76 13.21
N GLU A 537 -26.43 -29.45 14.07
CA GLU A 537 -27.19 -28.19 14.07
C GLU A 537 -27.05 -27.54 15.46
N MET A 538 -26.72 -26.25 15.47
CA MET A 538 -26.64 -25.48 16.70
C MET A 538 -27.99 -24.81 16.97
N GLU A 539 -28.54 -25.02 18.15
CA GLU A 539 -29.74 -24.32 18.61
C GLU A 539 -29.38 -22.93 19.20
N ASP A 540 -30.35 -22.05 19.26
CA ASP A 540 -30.24 -20.74 19.92
C ASP A 540 -29.85 -20.84 21.41
N SER A 541 -30.10 -22.01 22.01
CA SER A 541 -29.71 -22.34 23.38
C SER A 541 -28.20 -22.56 23.57
N GLY A 542 -27.40 -22.63 22.48
CA GLY A 542 -25.99 -22.99 22.50
C GLY A 542 -25.74 -24.50 22.61
N LYS A 543 -26.78 -25.34 22.44
CA LYS A 543 -26.66 -26.79 22.39
C LYS A 543 -26.55 -27.28 20.96
N TYR A 544 -25.77 -28.34 20.75
CA TYR A 544 -25.69 -29.01 19.45
C TYR A 544 -26.67 -30.19 19.41
N VAL A 545 -27.57 -30.19 18.45
CA VAL A 545 -28.34 -31.36 18.05
C VAL A 545 -27.50 -32.11 17.03
N VAL A 546 -27.20 -33.36 17.37
CA VAL A 546 -26.43 -34.26 16.50
C VAL A 546 -27.38 -35.32 15.98
N LYS A 547 -27.47 -35.43 14.66
CA LYS A 547 -28.28 -36.43 13.96
C LYS A 547 -27.35 -37.40 13.24
N VAL A 548 -27.54 -38.69 13.48
CA VAL A 548 -26.76 -39.73 12.83
C VAL A 548 -27.69 -40.61 11.99
N LYS A 549 -27.41 -40.67 10.69
CA LYS A 549 -28.13 -41.50 9.73
C LYS A 549 -27.19 -42.48 9.06
N SER A 550 -27.73 -43.56 8.55
CA SER A 550 -27.00 -44.46 7.66
C SER A 550 -26.80 -43.82 6.29
N LEU A 551 -25.58 -43.72 5.86
CA LEU A 551 -25.28 -43.32 4.47
C LEU A 551 -25.82 -44.30 3.44
N ALA A 552 -25.96 -45.59 3.83
CA ALA A 552 -26.53 -46.65 2.97
C ALA A 552 -28.02 -46.51 2.73
N THR A 553 -28.76 -46.30 3.80
CA THR A 553 -30.21 -46.40 3.76
C THR A 553 -30.93 -45.08 3.95
N GLY A 554 -30.23 -44.06 4.48
CA GLY A 554 -30.82 -42.80 4.94
C GLY A 554 -31.60 -42.89 6.24
N GLU A 555 -31.70 -44.11 6.83
CA GLU A 555 -32.45 -44.33 8.05
C GLU A 555 -31.69 -43.85 9.28
N PRO A 556 -32.39 -43.40 10.32
CA PRO A 556 -31.74 -42.97 11.57
C PRO A 556 -31.01 -44.12 12.25
N ILE A 557 -29.86 -43.82 12.86
CA ILE A 557 -29.06 -44.79 13.60
C ILE A 557 -29.28 -44.57 15.10
N GLU A 558 -30.04 -45.45 15.73
CA GLU A 558 -30.21 -45.48 17.17
C GLU A 558 -28.99 -46.08 17.87
N GLY A 559 -28.65 -45.58 19.06
CA GLY A 559 -27.59 -46.12 19.94
C GLY A 559 -26.17 -45.84 19.45
N ALA A 560 -25.98 -44.94 18.51
CA ALA A 560 -24.64 -44.41 18.18
C ALA A 560 -24.15 -43.56 19.35
N THR A 561 -22.97 -43.86 19.87
CA THR A 561 -22.37 -43.11 20.99
C THR A 561 -21.58 -41.93 20.46
N ILE A 562 -21.91 -40.73 20.93
CA ILE A 562 -21.24 -39.48 20.56
C ILE A 562 -20.46 -38.96 21.77
N ARG A 563 -19.18 -38.71 21.58
CA ARG A 563 -18.28 -38.16 22.61
C ARG A 563 -17.75 -36.83 22.16
N LEU A 564 -17.86 -35.82 23.01
CA LEU A 564 -17.21 -34.53 22.80
C LEU A 564 -15.75 -34.62 23.25
N VAL A 565 -14.83 -34.28 22.37
CA VAL A 565 -13.39 -34.30 22.61
C VAL A 565 -12.83 -32.91 22.46
N THR A 566 -12.01 -32.48 23.41
CA THR A 566 -11.35 -31.18 23.43
C THR A 566 -9.88 -31.25 22.98
N ALA A 567 -9.24 -30.10 22.86
CA ALA A 567 -7.82 -29.99 22.53
C ALA A 567 -6.88 -30.72 23.50
N THR A 568 -7.31 -30.96 24.73
CA THR A 568 -6.56 -31.74 25.73
C THR A 568 -6.80 -33.26 25.62
N ALA A 569 -7.52 -33.68 24.57
CA ALA A 569 -7.99 -35.06 24.37
C ALA A 569 -8.89 -35.59 25.52
N GLU A 570 -9.43 -34.69 26.33
CA GLU A 570 -10.39 -35.01 27.36
C GLU A 570 -11.76 -35.30 26.74
N GLU A 571 -12.37 -36.42 27.12
CA GLU A 571 -13.73 -36.76 26.75
C GLU A 571 -14.68 -36.20 27.81
N ILE A 572 -15.44 -35.18 27.45
CA ILE A 572 -16.27 -34.45 28.41
C ILE A 572 -17.65 -35.11 28.56
N GLU A 573 -18.24 -35.63 27.49
CA GLU A 573 -19.59 -36.19 27.53
C GLU A 573 -19.74 -37.35 26.54
N ALA A 574 -20.49 -38.36 26.89
CA ALA A 574 -20.88 -39.45 26.02
C ALA A 574 -22.40 -39.63 26.06
N GLN A 575 -23.05 -39.46 24.92
CA GLN A 575 -24.49 -39.64 24.78
C GLN A 575 -24.79 -40.56 23.61
N ALA A 576 -25.85 -41.37 23.75
CA ALA A 576 -26.31 -42.23 22.69
C ALA A 576 -27.48 -41.58 21.94
N THR A 577 -27.55 -41.82 20.62
CA THR A 577 -28.68 -41.40 19.79
C THR A 577 -29.93 -42.19 20.11
N ASN A 578 -31.08 -41.53 20.06
CA ASN A 578 -32.41 -42.13 20.25
C ASN A 578 -32.91 -42.86 19.01
N GLU A 579 -34.17 -43.37 19.04
CA GLU A 579 -34.83 -44.05 17.90
C GLU A 579 -34.90 -43.19 16.61
N LYS A 580 -34.79 -41.84 16.73
CA LYS A 580 -34.74 -40.94 15.59
C LYS A 580 -33.31 -40.65 15.11
N GLY A 581 -32.33 -41.31 15.72
CA GLY A 581 -30.92 -41.06 15.42
C GLY A 581 -30.40 -39.74 15.99
N GLU A 582 -31.10 -39.14 16.95
CA GLU A 582 -30.79 -37.79 17.44
C GLU A 582 -30.30 -37.83 18.91
N THR A 583 -29.39 -36.95 19.22
CA THR A 583 -29.00 -36.62 20.59
C THR A 583 -28.60 -35.14 20.67
N THR A 584 -28.59 -34.61 21.90
CA THR A 584 -28.21 -33.21 22.15
C THR A 584 -26.97 -33.16 23.03
N ILE A 585 -25.98 -32.43 22.61
CA ILE A 585 -24.74 -32.22 23.38
C ILE A 585 -24.66 -30.76 23.82
N GLU A 586 -24.46 -30.57 25.13
CA GLU A 586 -24.24 -29.27 25.74
C GLU A 586 -22.73 -29.01 25.84
N LEU A 587 -22.27 -27.92 25.23
CA LEU A 587 -20.88 -27.56 25.33
C LEU A 587 -20.59 -26.90 26.67
N PRO A 588 -19.57 -27.35 27.41
CA PRO A 588 -19.14 -26.67 28.63
C PRO A 588 -18.73 -25.22 28.30
N LYS A 589 -19.12 -24.27 29.17
CA LYS A 589 -18.85 -22.83 28.97
C LYS A 589 -17.36 -22.51 28.78
N GLU A 590 -16.48 -23.30 29.36
CA GLU A 590 -15.03 -23.19 29.22
C GLU A 590 -14.50 -23.50 27.80
N ASN A 591 -15.32 -24.15 26.98
CA ASN A 591 -14.99 -24.47 25.59
C ASN A 591 -15.62 -23.50 24.58
N ALA A 592 -16.32 -22.45 25.00
CA ALA A 592 -16.84 -21.41 24.13
C ALA A 592 -15.70 -20.77 23.31
N GLY A 593 -15.92 -20.57 22.01
CA GLY A 593 -14.92 -20.06 21.08
C GLY A 593 -13.77 -21.02 20.76
N LYS A 594 -13.88 -22.30 21.11
CA LYS A 594 -12.82 -23.30 20.86
C LYS A 594 -13.26 -24.36 19.86
N THR A 595 -12.30 -24.92 19.14
CA THR A 595 -12.54 -26.11 18.31
C THR A 595 -12.72 -27.36 19.20
N CYS A 596 -13.74 -28.14 18.90
CA CYS A 596 -14.02 -29.43 19.53
C CYS A 596 -14.27 -30.49 18.44
N VAL A 597 -14.21 -31.75 18.82
CA VAL A 597 -14.49 -32.88 17.93
C VAL A 597 -15.62 -33.72 18.53
N LEU A 598 -16.65 -33.95 17.74
CA LEU A 598 -17.67 -34.94 18.03
C LEU A 598 -17.22 -36.28 17.44
N TRP A 599 -16.85 -37.20 18.31
CA TRP A 599 -16.43 -38.54 17.94
C TRP A 599 -17.61 -39.50 18.03
N VAL A 600 -18.01 -40.10 16.90
CA VAL A 600 -19.20 -40.97 16.80
C VAL A 600 -18.76 -42.40 16.64
N THR A 601 -19.35 -43.32 17.41
CA THR A 601 -19.05 -44.76 17.33
C THR A 601 -20.30 -45.62 17.51
N LYS A 602 -20.36 -46.74 16.78
CA LYS A 602 -21.32 -47.84 17.03
C LYS A 602 -20.72 -49.15 16.48
N GLY A 603 -20.48 -50.11 17.42
CA GLY A 603 -19.79 -51.34 17.07
C GLY A 603 -18.34 -51.06 16.58
N ASP A 604 -18.04 -51.53 15.40
CA ASP A 604 -16.75 -51.35 14.74
C ASP A 604 -16.68 -50.08 13.85
N ASP A 605 -17.77 -49.33 13.74
CA ASP A 605 -17.85 -48.13 12.95
C ASP A 605 -17.48 -46.87 13.74
N ALA A 606 -16.73 -45.97 13.12
CA ALA A 606 -16.31 -44.70 13.72
C ALA A 606 -16.28 -43.59 12.70
N SER A 607 -16.71 -42.42 13.10
CA SER A 607 -16.61 -41.16 12.35
C SER A 607 -16.36 -40.00 13.31
N PHE A 608 -16.09 -38.82 12.76
CA PHE A 608 -15.96 -37.61 13.55
C PHE A 608 -16.37 -36.37 12.77
N VAL A 609 -16.79 -35.36 13.52
CA VAL A 609 -17.07 -34.01 12.97
C VAL A 609 -16.31 -33.00 13.79
N ILE A 610 -15.63 -32.08 13.11
CA ILE A 610 -14.95 -30.96 13.76
C ILE A 610 -15.94 -29.80 13.87
N ILE A 611 -16.16 -29.31 15.07
CA ILE A 611 -17.07 -28.20 15.35
C ILE A 611 -16.32 -27.04 15.98
N HIS A 612 -16.84 -25.84 15.79
CA HIS A 612 -16.35 -24.66 16.50
C HIS A 612 -17.41 -24.24 17.51
N ALA A 613 -17.09 -24.30 18.81
CA ALA A 613 -17.99 -23.86 19.84
C ALA A 613 -18.25 -22.33 19.70
N PRO A 614 -19.50 -21.87 19.84
CA PRO A 614 -19.87 -20.47 19.72
C PRO A 614 -19.29 -19.58 20.83
#